data_bcc051f9bc4f5e87138b6b648df851ae
#
_entry.id   bcc051f9bc4f5e87138b6b648df851ae
#
_cell.length_a   1.000
_cell.length_b   1.000
_cell.length_c   1.000
_cell.angle_alpha   90.00
_cell.angle_beta   90.00
_cell.angle_gamma   90.00
#
_symmetry.space_group_name_H-M   'P 1'
#
loop_
_entity.id
_entity.type
_entity.pdbx_description
1 polymer ?
#
loop_
_entity_poly.entity_id
_entity_poly.type
_entity_poly.pdbx_seq_one_letter_code
_entity_poly.pdbx_strand_id
1 'polypeptide(L)'
;MKNAFPRLWCALVLGSVAAAGILESPRLMANDPLVPPKGEVLKFSFAKSAIYPGTVREYWIYVPRQFDGTSPACVHVNQDGIQWDAPAVFDRLIHERKMPVTIGVFVMPGRVPSTAPHALDRFNRSYEYDGLGDDYARFLLKELLPDAETRKASDGRTVVLSHQGNDRSIGGSSSGAICAFTAAWERPAEFSRVFSAIGTYVGLRGGHTYSTLVRKVEPKPLRIFLEDGSNDLNLYGGDWWMANQSMQRSLVFAGYDTKHAWGDGGHNGKHATEIFPEAMEWLWKDWPKPIAAGSGSPQLQEILVPGEEWKLVGEGYAFTEGPAANAKGEFFFNDVGKSKTYRVAPDGKATEWLADSQKGDGQNFAPDGRLIAASGDHAILSWSQGGTSERIAQGFRGNDIVVNAEGRIFVTEPDWGGTSPSKIHSISPTGEDRIVDTGLKFSNGICLSPDQQLLYVADSRTHWVWSYSVETDGTLSNKQRYYHLHVPDTADDSGADGMRVDRDGRLYVATRMGIQICDQAGRVTCILPTPNGRVSNVALGGKDFDTLLATCGDKVYMRKLKVKAALNFLPPILPPAPKL
;
A
#
# COMPACT_ATOMS: atom_id res chain seq x y z
N MET A 1 30.55 -22.78 -79.61
CA MET A 1 29.79 -23.43 -80.71
C MET A 1 28.42 -22.79 -80.67
N LYS A 2 28.23 -21.89 -81.63
CA LYS A 2 27.31 -21.97 -82.81
C LYS A 2 25.85 -22.11 -82.38
N ASN A 3 25.10 -21.09 -82.63
CA ASN A 3 24.13 -20.65 -83.63
C ASN A 3 22.71 -20.71 -83.11
N ALA A 4 21.71 -19.95 -83.52
CA ALA A 4 21.54 -18.86 -84.44
C ALA A 4 20.11 -18.31 -84.29
N PHE A 5 19.93 -17.05 -84.58
CA PHE A 5 18.63 -16.37 -84.78
C PHE A 5 17.84 -16.94 -86.00
N PRO A 6 16.54 -16.63 -86.16
CA PRO A 6 16.23 -15.58 -87.09
C PRO A 6 15.09 -14.60 -86.68
N ARG A 7 15.18 -13.45 -87.37
CA ARG A 7 14.28 -12.29 -87.49
C ARG A 7 13.06 -12.58 -88.36
N LEU A 8 11.95 -11.83 -88.20
CA LEU A 8 11.24 -11.11 -89.24
C LEU A 8 10.09 -10.24 -88.74
N TRP A 9 10.14 -8.95 -88.89
CA TRP A 9 9.44 -7.94 -89.73
C TRP A 9 7.98 -7.62 -89.31
N CYS A 10 7.75 -6.43 -88.85
CA CYS A 10 7.19 -5.15 -89.37
C CYS A 10 5.72 -5.12 -89.79
N ALA A 11 4.97 -4.24 -89.12
CA ALA A 11 4.07 -3.30 -89.80
C ALA A 11 3.76 -2.08 -88.90
N LEU A 12 4.05 -0.87 -89.43
CA LEU A 12 3.65 0.42 -88.90
C LEU A 12 2.17 0.67 -89.15
N VAL A 13 1.42 1.18 -88.12
CA VAL A 13 0.23 2.02 -88.40
C VAL A 13 0.33 3.24 -87.46
N LEU A 14 0.43 4.41 -88.14
CA LEU A 14 0.31 5.72 -87.52
C LEU A 14 -1.16 6.01 -87.17
N GLY A 15 -1.43 6.34 -85.89
CA GLY A 15 -2.71 6.88 -85.48
C GLY A 15 -2.48 8.02 -84.48
N SER A 16 -2.98 9.17 -84.83
CA SER A 16 -2.83 10.48 -84.19
C SER A 16 -3.20 10.56 -82.73
N VAL A 17 -2.33 11.22 -81.92
CA VAL A 17 -2.45 11.49 -80.52
C VAL A 17 -3.38 12.69 -80.30
N ALA A 18 -4.47 12.48 -79.53
CA ALA A 18 -5.17 13.55 -78.81
C ALA A 18 -4.69 13.54 -77.37
N ALA A 19 -4.00 14.60 -76.94
CA ALA A 19 -3.58 14.82 -75.58
C ALA A 19 -4.79 15.21 -74.73
N ALA A 20 -5.29 14.26 -73.90
CA ALA A 20 -6.20 14.56 -72.80
C ALA A 20 -5.36 14.72 -71.54
N GLY A 21 -5.25 15.95 -71.05
CA GLY A 21 -4.65 16.23 -69.72
C GLY A 21 -5.46 15.55 -68.58
N ILE A 22 -4.85 14.56 -67.94
CA ILE A 22 -5.38 13.97 -66.76
C ILE A 22 -5.04 14.94 -65.61
N LEU A 23 -6.02 15.73 -65.17
CA LEU A 23 -6.02 16.36 -63.87
C LEU A 23 -6.03 15.23 -62.85
N GLU A 24 -4.88 14.94 -62.22
CA GLU A 24 -4.83 14.15 -60.99
C GLU A 24 -5.58 14.91 -59.90
N SER A 25 -6.81 14.49 -59.60
CA SER A 25 -7.50 14.82 -58.39
C SER A 25 -6.65 14.32 -57.22
N PRO A 26 -6.47 15.10 -56.12
CA PRO A 26 -5.82 14.58 -54.93
C PRO A 26 -6.63 13.38 -54.44
N ARG A 27 -6.08 12.18 -54.62
CA ARG A 27 -6.58 10.99 -53.94
C ARG A 27 -6.51 11.30 -52.45
N LEU A 28 -7.67 11.58 -51.82
CA LEU A 28 -7.88 11.31 -50.42
C LEU A 28 -7.41 9.85 -50.21
N MET A 29 -6.31 9.68 -49.50
CA MET A 29 -5.85 8.38 -49.06
C MET A 29 -7.01 7.76 -48.29
N ALA A 30 -7.77 6.90 -48.91
CA ALA A 30 -8.74 6.05 -48.24
C ALA A 30 -7.96 5.27 -47.18
N ASN A 31 -8.50 5.21 -45.97
CA ASN A 31 -7.95 4.41 -44.87
C ASN A 31 -7.62 3.01 -45.36
N ASP A 32 -6.34 2.75 -45.59
CA ASP A 32 -5.88 1.39 -45.84
C ASP A 32 -6.14 0.61 -44.53
N PRO A 33 -6.99 -0.43 -44.55
CA PRO A 33 -7.29 -1.20 -43.34
C PRO A 33 -6.07 -1.89 -42.73
N LEU A 34 -4.94 -1.90 -43.42
CA LEU A 34 -3.67 -2.47 -42.95
C LEU A 34 -2.76 -1.43 -42.25
N VAL A 35 -3.07 -0.13 -42.35
CA VAL A 35 -2.24 0.93 -41.75
C VAL A 35 -2.93 1.51 -40.51
N PRO A 36 -2.33 1.40 -39.30
CA PRO A 36 -2.91 1.97 -38.08
C PRO A 36 -3.12 3.49 -38.22
N PRO A 37 -4.33 4.00 -37.90
CA PRO A 37 -4.58 5.43 -37.90
C PRO A 37 -3.70 6.14 -36.87
N LYS A 38 -2.93 7.13 -37.29
CA LYS A 38 -1.98 7.83 -36.45
C LYS A 38 -2.68 8.81 -35.50
N GLY A 39 -2.42 8.67 -34.19
CA GLY A 39 -2.80 9.62 -33.16
C GLY A 39 -1.94 10.90 -33.21
N GLU A 40 -2.27 11.88 -32.40
CA GLU A 40 -1.48 13.11 -32.24
C GLU A 40 -0.79 13.18 -30.89
N VAL A 41 0.33 13.90 -30.83
CA VAL A 41 1.09 14.17 -29.62
C VAL A 41 1.12 15.69 -29.38
N LEU A 42 0.64 16.12 -28.25
CA LEU A 42 0.55 17.53 -27.84
C LEU A 42 1.48 17.79 -26.66
N LYS A 43 2.26 18.87 -26.71
CA LYS A 43 3.23 19.24 -25.67
C LYS A 43 2.68 20.37 -24.79
N PHE A 44 2.84 20.23 -23.47
CA PHE A 44 2.43 21.20 -22.47
C PHE A 44 3.50 21.40 -21.40
N SER A 45 3.33 22.44 -20.60
CA SER A 45 4.15 22.74 -19.43
C SER A 45 3.26 22.82 -18.19
N PHE A 46 3.78 22.35 -17.04
CA PHE A 46 3.10 22.42 -15.75
C PHE A 46 4.04 23.03 -14.70
N ALA A 47 3.61 24.13 -14.06
CA ALA A 47 4.44 24.91 -13.13
C ALA A 47 3.70 25.37 -11.87
N LYS A 48 2.56 24.71 -11.54
CA LYS A 48 1.68 25.11 -10.43
C LYS A 48 1.46 24.01 -9.39
N SER A 49 2.45 23.11 -9.24
CA SER A 49 2.34 22.02 -8.27
C SER A 49 2.36 22.55 -6.83
N ALA A 50 1.36 22.16 -6.04
CA ALA A 50 1.34 22.36 -4.59
C ALA A 50 2.07 21.23 -3.85
N ILE A 51 2.09 20.00 -4.43
CA ILE A 51 2.78 18.85 -3.86
C ILE A 51 4.31 18.99 -4.05
N TYR A 52 4.74 19.52 -5.20
CA TYR A 52 6.14 19.81 -5.49
C TYR A 52 6.34 21.31 -5.78
N PRO A 53 6.25 22.17 -4.77
CA PRO A 53 6.22 23.63 -4.96
C PRO A 53 7.48 24.17 -5.65
N GLY A 54 7.28 25.13 -6.55
CA GLY A 54 8.35 25.79 -7.30
C GLY A 54 8.87 24.98 -8.49
N THR A 55 8.39 23.74 -8.71
CA THR A 55 8.82 22.93 -9.85
C THR A 55 8.14 23.33 -11.14
N VAL A 56 8.91 23.27 -12.23
CA VAL A 56 8.41 23.33 -13.60
C VAL A 56 8.76 22.03 -14.30
N ARG A 57 7.85 21.55 -15.17
CA ARG A 57 8.05 20.33 -15.97
C ARG A 57 7.32 20.40 -17.28
N GLU A 58 7.80 19.64 -18.24
CA GLU A 58 7.10 19.40 -19.49
C GLU A 58 6.32 18.08 -19.39
N TYR A 59 5.22 18.00 -20.12
CA TYR A 59 4.50 16.75 -20.33
C TYR A 59 3.85 16.73 -21.72
N TRP A 60 3.57 15.53 -22.20
CA TRP A 60 2.92 15.32 -23.50
C TRP A 60 1.65 14.51 -23.30
N ILE A 61 0.66 14.81 -24.12
CA ILE A 61 -0.56 14.01 -24.23
C ILE A 61 -0.59 13.39 -25.61
N TYR A 62 -0.62 12.08 -25.68
CA TYR A 62 -0.94 11.35 -26.91
C TYR A 62 -2.43 11.07 -26.92
N VAL A 63 -3.10 11.46 -28.02
CA VAL A 63 -4.53 11.25 -28.24
C VAL A 63 -4.69 10.33 -29.44
N PRO A 64 -5.18 9.08 -29.28
CA PRO A 64 -5.36 8.17 -30.39
C PRO A 64 -6.49 8.64 -31.31
N ARG A 65 -6.37 8.30 -32.61
CA ARG A 65 -7.38 8.69 -33.59
C ARG A 65 -8.76 8.12 -33.31
N GLN A 66 -8.82 6.95 -32.65
CA GLN A 66 -10.05 6.25 -32.30
C GLN A 66 -10.78 6.86 -31.08
N PHE A 67 -10.15 7.78 -30.35
CA PHE A 67 -10.81 8.47 -29.24
C PHE A 67 -11.90 9.40 -29.76
N ASP A 68 -13.10 9.34 -29.18
CA ASP A 68 -14.28 10.07 -29.66
C ASP A 68 -14.45 11.47 -29.03
N GLY A 69 -13.69 11.78 -27.97
CA GLY A 69 -13.78 13.06 -27.24
C GLY A 69 -14.96 13.16 -26.28
N THR A 70 -15.74 12.10 -26.09
CA THR A 70 -16.94 12.09 -25.24
C THR A 70 -16.90 11.01 -24.17
N SER A 71 -16.48 9.80 -24.54
CA SER A 71 -16.34 8.68 -23.60
C SER A 71 -14.98 8.73 -22.90
N PRO A 72 -14.90 8.45 -21.57
CA PRO A 72 -13.62 8.39 -20.88
C PRO A 72 -12.71 7.31 -21.50
N ALA A 73 -11.49 7.69 -21.92
CA ALA A 73 -10.48 6.77 -22.41
C ALA A 73 -9.70 6.11 -21.27
N CYS A 74 -9.16 4.92 -21.51
CA CYS A 74 -8.12 4.36 -20.65
C CYS A 74 -6.90 5.29 -20.63
N VAL A 75 -6.03 5.15 -19.63
CA VAL A 75 -4.87 6.04 -19.43
C VAL A 75 -3.59 5.23 -19.28
N HIS A 76 -2.54 5.68 -19.97
CA HIS A 76 -1.17 5.27 -19.66
C HIS A 76 -0.35 6.48 -19.23
N VAL A 77 0.18 6.45 -18.01
CA VAL A 77 1.11 7.48 -17.51
C VAL A 77 2.53 6.94 -17.60
N ASN A 78 3.44 7.71 -18.21
CA ASN A 78 4.85 7.32 -18.28
C ASN A 78 5.77 8.41 -17.76
N GLN A 79 6.71 8.02 -16.92
CA GLN A 79 7.74 8.88 -16.36
C GLN A 79 8.87 9.09 -17.36
N ASP A 80 9.61 10.23 -17.21
CA ASP A 80 10.70 10.65 -18.09
C ASP A 80 10.27 10.92 -19.55
N GLY A 81 9.01 11.31 -19.75
CA GLY A 81 8.48 11.68 -21.06
C GLY A 81 8.15 10.48 -21.96
N ILE A 82 8.16 10.70 -23.28
CA ILE A 82 7.87 9.66 -24.25
C ILE A 82 9.08 8.73 -24.38
N GLN A 83 8.86 7.43 -24.14
CA GLN A 83 9.84 6.36 -24.29
C GLN A 83 9.26 5.24 -25.18
N TRP A 84 10.10 4.33 -25.66
CA TRP A 84 9.76 3.06 -26.32
C TRP A 84 8.83 3.19 -27.53
N ASP A 85 8.89 4.30 -28.24
CA ASP A 85 7.98 4.62 -29.35
C ASP A 85 6.50 4.46 -28.98
N ALA A 86 6.15 4.73 -27.71
CA ALA A 86 4.84 4.45 -27.13
C ALA A 86 3.66 4.96 -27.98
N PRO A 87 3.65 6.17 -28.56
CA PRO A 87 2.57 6.61 -29.45
C PRO A 87 2.35 5.68 -30.64
N ALA A 88 3.40 5.25 -31.31
CA ALA A 88 3.31 4.36 -32.50
C ALA A 88 2.88 2.94 -32.09
N VAL A 89 3.33 2.46 -30.92
CA VAL A 89 2.90 1.18 -30.34
C VAL A 89 1.41 1.22 -30.00
N PHE A 90 0.93 2.31 -29.41
CA PHE A 90 -0.48 2.49 -29.08
C PHE A 90 -1.35 2.58 -30.34
N ASP A 91 -0.94 3.34 -31.36
CA ASP A 91 -1.63 3.38 -32.67
C ASP A 91 -1.90 1.97 -33.18
N ARG A 92 -0.86 1.12 -33.17
CA ARG A 92 -0.93 -0.26 -33.67
C ARG A 92 -1.81 -1.14 -32.77
N LEU A 93 -1.55 -1.18 -31.47
CA LEU A 93 -2.25 -2.09 -30.56
C LEU A 93 -3.75 -1.75 -30.40
N ILE A 94 -4.10 -0.46 -30.43
CA ILE A 94 -5.50 -0.02 -30.43
C ILE A 94 -6.19 -0.42 -31.73
N HIS A 95 -5.51 -0.23 -32.87
CA HIS A 95 -6.04 -0.64 -34.20
C HIS A 95 -6.25 -2.16 -34.28
N GLU A 96 -5.30 -2.96 -33.75
CA GLU A 96 -5.38 -4.43 -33.69
C GLU A 96 -6.36 -4.93 -32.59
N ARG A 97 -6.96 -4.04 -31.80
CA ARG A 97 -7.83 -4.36 -30.65
C ARG A 97 -7.15 -5.20 -29.57
N LYS A 98 -5.84 -5.10 -29.45
CA LYS A 98 -5.01 -5.73 -28.41
C LYS A 98 -4.86 -4.85 -27.17
N MET A 99 -5.25 -3.59 -27.28
CA MET A 99 -5.26 -2.59 -26.23
C MET A 99 -6.53 -1.74 -26.37
N PRO A 100 -7.19 -1.32 -25.27
CA PRO A 100 -8.31 -0.40 -25.36
C PRO A 100 -7.87 0.97 -25.89
N VAL A 101 -8.84 1.81 -26.28
CA VAL A 101 -8.57 3.21 -26.61
C VAL A 101 -7.96 3.88 -25.39
N THR A 102 -6.69 4.25 -25.50
CA THR A 102 -5.86 4.72 -24.38
C THR A 102 -5.19 6.05 -24.72
N ILE A 103 -5.39 7.05 -23.87
CA ILE A 103 -4.66 8.32 -23.90
C ILE A 103 -3.35 8.14 -23.13
N GLY A 104 -2.22 8.54 -23.75
CA GLY A 104 -0.91 8.56 -23.10
C GLY A 104 -0.63 9.92 -22.45
N VAL A 105 -0.18 9.93 -21.19
CA VAL A 105 0.31 11.11 -20.48
C VAL A 105 1.77 10.86 -20.11
N PHE A 106 2.68 11.55 -20.78
CA PHE A 106 4.13 11.35 -20.67
C PHE A 106 4.73 12.54 -19.93
N VAL A 107 5.27 12.34 -18.75
CA VAL A 107 5.64 13.42 -17.84
C VAL A 107 7.13 13.42 -17.50
N MET A 108 7.78 14.60 -17.61
CA MET A 108 9.14 14.79 -17.12
C MET A 108 9.16 15.03 -15.61
N PRO A 109 10.24 14.66 -14.90
CA PRO A 109 10.43 15.05 -13.51
C PRO A 109 10.50 16.58 -13.37
N GLY A 110 10.16 17.07 -12.20
CA GLY A 110 10.24 18.50 -11.90
C GLY A 110 11.68 19.01 -11.80
N ARG A 111 11.85 20.27 -12.13
CA ARG A 111 13.04 21.03 -11.80
C ARG A 111 12.64 22.37 -11.19
N VAL A 112 13.36 22.85 -10.19
CA VAL A 112 13.20 24.20 -9.67
C VAL A 112 14.24 25.09 -10.38
N PRO A 113 13.80 26.06 -11.21
CA PRO A 113 14.72 26.93 -11.92
C PRO A 113 15.61 27.72 -10.95
N SER A 114 16.90 27.81 -11.28
CA SER A 114 17.81 28.69 -10.53
C SER A 114 17.47 30.16 -10.81
N THR A 115 17.55 30.97 -9.76
CA THR A 115 17.45 32.42 -9.89
C THR A 115 18.79 33.09 -10.15
N ALA A 116 19.90 32.36 -10.05
CA ALA A 116 21.26 32.87 -10.25
C ALA A 116 21.81 32.45 -11.62
N PRO A 117 22.44 33.37 -12.41
CA PRO A 117 22.89 33.10 -13.78
C PRO A 117 23.94 31.99 -13.91
N HIS A 118 24.63 31.64 -12.83
CA HIS A 118 25.71 30.66 -12.80
C HIS A 118 25.43 29.46 -11.91
N ALA A 119 24.17 29.26 -11.50
CA ALA A 119 23.73 28.11 -10.74
C ALA A 119 22.89 27.16 -11.57
N LEU A 120 23.00 25.88 -11.28
CA LEU A 120 22.16 24.86 -11.88
C LEU A 120 20.75 24.89 -11.27
N ASP A 121 19.76 24.48 -12.07
CA ASP A 121 18.43 24.16 -11.55
C ASP A 121 18.55 23.02 -10.51
N ARG A 122 17.64 22.99 -9.54
CA ARG A 122 17.50 21.83 -8.67
C ARG A 122 16.64 20.77 -9.37
N PHE A 123 17.27 19.66 -9.71
CA PHE A 123 16.62 18.53 -10.36
C PHE A 123 15.93 17.65 -9.32
N ASN A 124 14.64 17.45 -9.47
CA ASN A 124 13.83 16.71 -8.51
C ASN A 124 13.66 15.22 -8.84
N ARG A 125 14.23 14.69 -9.93
CA ARG A 125 13.94 13.35 -10.41
C ARG A 125 14.05 12.28 -9.32
N SER A 126 15.17 12.19 -8.63
CA SER A 126 15.34 11.21 -7.55
C SER A 126 14.43 11.51 -6.35
N TYR A 127 14.24 12.78 -6.00
CA TYR A 127 13.35 13.18 -4.93
C TYR A 127 11.88 12.77 -5.19
N GLU A 128 11.41 12.96 -6.42
CA GLU A 128 10.03 12.64 -6.81
C GLU A 128 9.83 11.16 -7.08
N TYR A 129 10.81 10.48 -7.67
CA TYR A 129 10.65 9.14 -8.22
C TYR A 129 11.09 8.03 -7.26
N ASP A 130 12.16 8.23 -6.48
CA ASP A 130 12.70 7.18 -5.63
C ASP A 130 12.11 7.19 -4.21
N GLY A 131 11.21 8.13 -3.88
CA GLY A 131 10.46 8.14 -2.63
C GLY A 131 9.42 7.00 -2.60
N LEU A 132 9.22 6.38 -1.43
CA LEU A 132 8.34 5.23 -1.27
C LEU A 132 6.95 5.59 -0.72
N GLY A 133 6.61 6.87 -0.65
CA GLY A 133 5.29 7.36 -0.25
C GLY A 133 4.34 7.63 -1.43
N ASP A 134 3.17 8.16 -1.12
CA ASP A 134 2.12 8.42 -2.12
C ASP A 134 2.19 9.80 -2.78
N ASP A 135 3.20 10.62 -2.48
CA ASP A 135 3.29 12.00 -2.95
C ASP A 135 3.22 12.09 -4.48
N TYR A 136 3.96 11.23 -5.17
CA TYR A 136 3.94 11.23 -6.64
C TYR A 136 2.60 10.78 -7.21
N ALA A 137 1.98 9.78 -6.63
CA ALA A 137 0.63 9.37 -7.02
C ALA A 137 -0.38 10.50 -6.79
N ARG A 138 -0.30 11.22 -5.66
CA ARG A 138 -1.16 12.38 -5.37
C ARG A 138 -0.92 13.52 -6.36
N PHE A 139 0.34 13.78 -6.72
CA PHE A 139 0.68 14.75 -7.75
C PHE A 139 0.00 14.40 -9.09
N LEU A 140 0.13 13.15 -9.55
CA LEU A 140 -0.55 12.72 -10.77
C LEU A 140 -2.06 12.90 -10.67
N LEU A 141 -2.67 12.38 -9.62
CA LEU A 141 -4.13 12.28 -9.48
C LEU A 141 -4.82 13.61 -9.18
N LYS A 142 -4.16 14.50 -8.43
CA LYS A 142 -4.78 15.76 -7.98
C LYS A 142 -4.35 16.98 -8.78
N GLU A 143 -3.25 16.88 -9.52
CA GLU A 143 -2.68 18.04 -10.21
C GLU A 143 -2.49 17.82 -11.71
N LEU A 144 -1.70 16.81 -12.11
CA LEU A 144 -1.31 16.65 -13.51
C LEU A 144 -2.44 16.08 -14.38
N LEU A 145 -3.11 15.00 -13.98
CA LEU A 145 -4.19 14.40 -14.77
C LEU A 145 -5.40 15.35 -14.87
N PRO A 146 -5.84 16.06 -13.81
CA PRO A 146 -6.83 17.11 -13.93
C PRO A 146 -6.40 18.25 -14.88
N ASP A 147 -5.11 18.65 -14.88
CA ASP A 147 -4.62 19.64 -15.86
C ASP A 147 -4.69 19.08 -17.29
N ALA A 148 -4.38 17.82 -17.50
CA ALA A 148 -4.49 17.17 -18.81
C ALA A 148 -5.95 17.14 -19.32
N GLU A 149 -6.94 16.95 -18.47
CA GLU A 149 -8.37 16.98 -18.83
C GLU A 149 -8.87 18.38 -19.21
N THR A 150 -8.11 19.45 -18.92
CA THR A 150 -8.42 20.79 -19.45
C THR A 150 -7.98 20.99 -20.90
N ARG A 151 -7.23 20.05 -21.47
CA ARG A 151 -6.63 20.17 -22.79
C ARG A 151 -7.56 19.63 -23.87
N LYS A 152 -7.26 20.05 -25.12
CA LYS A 152 -7.99 19.61 -26.31
C LYS A 152 -7.02 19.12 -27.37
N ALA A 153 -7.45 18.12 -28.10
CA ALA A 153 -6.84 17.70 -29.35
C ALA A 153 -6.93 18.81 -30.41
N SER A 154 -6.07 18.77 -31.45
CA SER A 154 -6.05 19.78 -32.50
C SER A 154 -7.37 19.88 -33.28
N ASP A 155 -8.14 18.79 -33.31
CA ASP A 155 -9.47 18.73 -33.93
C ASP A 155 -10.60 19.16 -32.98
N GLY A 156 -10.29 19.64 -31.78
CA GLY A 156 -11.25 20.17 -30.79
C GLY A 156 -11.81 19.17 -29.81
N ARG A 157 -11.51 17.85 -29.95
CA ARG A 157 -11.91 16.84 -28.96
C ARG A 157 -11.32 17.18 -27.60
N THR A 158 -12.14 17.20 -26.55
CA THR A 158 -11.67 17.39 -25.17
C THR A 158 -11.06 16.10 -24.64
N VAL A 159 -9.93 16.18 -23.94
CA VAL A 159 -9.33 15.04 -23.24
C VAL A 159 -10.23 14.63 -22.08
N VAL A 160 -10.74 13.40 -22.10
CA VAL A 160 -11.56 12.81 -21.04
C VAL A 160 -10.92 11.51 -20.61
N LEU A 161 -10.48 11.42 -19.36
CA LEU A 161 -9.72 10.29 -18.81
C LEU A 161 -10.61 9.42 -17.92
N SER A 162 -10.47 8.10 -17.97
CA SER A 162 -11.11 7.23 -16.99
C SER A 162 -10.49 7.44 -15.61
N HIS A 163 -11.34 7.49 -14.58
CA HIS A 163 -10.95 7.57 -13.17
C HIS A 163 -10.95 6.21 -12.47
N GLN A 164 -11.14 5.12 -13.22
CA GLN A 164 -11.10 3.77 -12.69
C GLN A 164 -9.68 3.19 -12.75
N GLY A 165 -9.16 2.67 -11.65
CA GLY A 165 -7.82 2.09 -11.64
C GLY A 165 -7.64 0.92 -12.61
N ASN A 166 -8.71 0.15 -12.88
CA ASN A 166 -8.67 -0.91 -13.89
C ASN A 166 -8.48 -0.41 -15.32
N ASP A 167 -8.70 0.89 -15.57
CA ASP A 167 -8.52 1.53 -16.86
C ASP A 167 -7.20 2.32 -16.94
N ARG A 168 -6.34 2.21 -15.92
CA ARG A 168 -5.09 2.98 -15.82
C ARG A 168 -3.87 2.08 -15.71
N SER A 169 -2.90 2.36 -16.56
CA SER A 169 -1.55 1.81 -16.49
C SER A 169 -0.52 2.91 -16.22
N ILE A 170 0.60 2.52 -15.65
CA ILE A 170 1.70 3.42 -15.34
C ILE A 170 3.03 2.70 -15.63
N GLY A 171 4.03 3.41 -16.19
CA GLY A 171 5.30 2.80 -16.56
C GLY A 171 6.47 3.78 -16.48
N GLY A 172 7.68 3.25 -16.51
CA GLY A 172 8.91 4.03 -16.52
C GLY A 172 10.16 3.17 -16.56
N SER A 173 11.32 3.84 -16.72
CA SER A 173 12.64 3.22 -16.66
C SER A 173 13.39 3.64 -15.40
N SER A 174 14.15 2.71 -14.81
CA SER A 174 15.08 3.01 -13.70
C SER A 174 14.33 3.63 -12.50
N SER A 175 14.69 4.84 -12.06
CA SER A 175 13.90 5.58 -11.06
C SER A 175 12.45 5.79 -11.50
N GLY A 176 12.18 5.97 -12.81
CA GLY A 176 10.82 6.05 -13.33
C GLY A 176 10.03 4.75 -13.15
N ALA A 177 10.69 3.61 -13.19
CA ALA A 177 10.07 2.30 -12.98
C ALA A 177 9.64 2.07 -11.54
N ILE A 178 10.53 2.36 -10.58
CA ILE A 178 10.15 2.26 -9.16
C ILE A 178 9.09 3.30 -8.80
N CYS A 179 9.13 4.49 -9.38
CA CYS A 179 8.09 5.51 -9.26
C CYS A 179 6.71 4.98 -9.70
N ALA A 180 6.67 4.35 -10.88
CA ALA A 180 5.46 3.72 -11.42
C ALA A 180 4.93 2.61 -10.48
N PHE A 181 5.82 1.75 -10.00
CA PHE A 181 5.46 0.70 -9.04
C PHE A 181 4.94 1.29 -7.73
N THR A 182 5.65 2.28 -7.15
CA THR A 182 5.26 2.95 -5.91
C THR A 182 3.89 3.62 -6.05
N ALA A 183 3.62 4.33 -7.15
CA ALA A 183 2.33 4.97 -7.38
C ALA A 183 1.18 3.95 -7.41
N ALA A 184 1.35 2.83 -8.09
CA ALA A 184 0.37 1.75 -8.12
C ALA A 184 0.26 1.01 -6.77
N TRP A 185 1.39 0.81 -6.09
CA TRP A 185 1.43 0.18 -4.77
C TRP A 185 0.69 0.98 -3.70
N GLU A 186 0.89 2.30 -3.68
CA GLU A 186 0.24 3.21 -2.73
C GLU A 186 -1.23 3.51 -3.11
N ARG A 187 -1.55 3.47 -4.39
CA ARG A 187 -2.87 3.79 -4.92
C ARG A 187 -3.41 2.71 -5.88
N PRO A 188 -3.60 1.45 -5.41
CA PRO A 188 -4.01 0.35 -6.29
C PRO A 188 -5.43 0.50 -6.85
N ALA A 189 -6.29 1.29 -6.21
CA ALA A 189 -7.61 1.66 -6.74
C ALA A 189 -7.54 2.68 -7.90
N GLU A 190 -6.38 3.31 -8.10
CA GLU A 190 -6.16 4.34 -9.11
C GLU A 190 -5.27 3.89 -10.27
N PHE A 191 -4.35 2.96 -10.03
CA PHE A 191 -3.47 2.34 -11.02
C PHE A 191 -3.36 0.86 -10.75
N SER A 192 -3.69 0.02 -11.75
CA SER A 192 -3.67 -1.43 -11.56
C SER A 192 -2.68 -2.17 -12.47
N ARG A 193 -2.08 -1.49 -13.46
CA ARG A 193 -1.14 -2.07 -14.44
C ARG A 193 0.18 -1.33 -14.40
N VAL A 194 1.29 -2.06 -14.23
CA VAL A 194 2.63 -1.48 -14.09
C VAL A 194 3.57 -2.07 -15.14
N PHE A 195 4.23 -1.20 -15.92
CA PHE A 195 5.39 -1.54 -16.71
C PHE A 195 6.66 -0.99 -16.06
N SER A 196 7.55 -1.86 -15.63
CA SER A 196 8.78 -1.53 -14.90
C SER A 196 9.99 -2.00 -15.71
N ALA A 197 10.68 -1.07 -16.38
CA ALA A 197 11.90 -1.35 -17.12
C ALA A 197 13.14 -0.98 -16.32
N ILE A 198 14.14 -1.89 -16.23
CA ILE A 198 15.41 -1.68 -15.51
C ILE A 198 15.20 -1.03 -14.13
N GLY A 199 14.25 -1.56 -13.34
CA GLY A 199 13.71 -0.90 -12.15
C GLY A 199 14.73 -0.70 -11.02
N THR A 200 14.71 0.48 -10.40
CA THR A 200 15.62 0.87 -9.29
C THR A 200 15.18 0.25 -7.95
N TYR A 201 15.04 -1.07 -7.90
CA TYR A 201 14.72 -1.80 -6.65
C TYR A 201 15.94 -2.01 -5.75
N VAL A 202 16.87 -1.06 -5.76
CA VAL A 202 18.13 -1.06 -5.03
C VAL A 202 18.14 0.00 -3.90
N GLY A 203 19.24 0.08 -3.15
CA GLY A 203 19.37 0.90 -1.95
C GLY A 203 19.67 2.39 -2.19
N LEU A 204 19.16 3.03 -3.26
CA LEU A 204 19.32 4.48 -3.46
C LEU A 204 18.51 5.27 -2.43
N ARG A 205 17.22 4.97 -2.31
CA ARG A 205 16.29 5.60 -1.36
C ARG A 205 15.30 4.60 -0.75
N GLY A 206 15.76 3.39 -0.43
CA GLY A 206 14.93 2.39 0.21
C GLY A 206 14.20 1.44 -0.74
N GLY A 207 14.33 1.57 -2.07
CA GLY A 207 13.64 0.72 -3.05
C GLY A 207 13.87 -0.78 -2.88
N HIS A 208 15.01 -1.19 -2.31
CA HIS A 208 15.33 -2.58 -1.98
C HIS A 208 14.35 -3.21 -0.97
N THR A 209 13.61 -2.42 -0.20
CA THR A 209 12.63 -2.93 0.77
C THR A 209 11.41 -3.56 0.10
N TYR A 210 11.08 -3.19 -1.14
CA TYR A 210 9.92 -3.72 -1.84
C TYR A 210 9.96 -5.22 -2.04
N SER A 211 11.13 -5.80 -2.34
CA SER A 211 11.27 -7.25 -2.48
C SER A 211 10.93 -8.02 -1.19
N THR A 212 10.99 -7.37 -0.03
CA THR A 212 10.55 -7.91 1.26
C THR A 212 9.10 -7.56 1.57
N LEU A 213 8.68 -6.30 1.36
CA LEU A 213 7.32 -5.84 1.66
C LEU A 213 6.26 -6.56 0.82
N VAL A 214 6.52 -6.78 -0.46
CA VAL A 214 5.63 -7.54 -1.37
C VAL A 214 5.31 -8.93 -0.82
N ARG A 215 6.24 -9.58 -0.13
CA ARG A 215 6.05 -10.91 0.47
C ARG A 215 5.19 -10.90 1.73
N LYS A 216 5.12 -9.76 2.43
CA LYS A 216 4.50 -9.63 3.75
C LYS A 216 3.14 -8.93 3.69
N VAL A 217 3.01 -7.92 2.84
CA VAL A 217 1.78 -7.15 2.71
C VAL A 217 0.71 -7.95 1.99
N GLU A 218 -0.52 -7.86 2.47
CA GLU A 218 -1.67 -8.42 1.78
C GLU A 218 -1.71 -7.94 0.31
N PRO A 219 -1.80 -8.85 -0.68
CA PRO A 219 -1.66 -8.49 -2.08
C PRO A 219 -2.72 -7.51 -2.56
N LYS A 220 -2.29 -6.60 -3.39
CA LYS A 220 -3.12 -5.58 -4.04
C LYS A 220 -3.51 -6.04 -5.45
N PRO A 221 -4.61 -5.55 -6.05
CA PRO A 221 -5.06 -5.94 -7.39
C PRO A 221 -4.19 -5.28 -8.48
N LEU A 222 -2.94 -5.72 -8.58
CA LEU A 222 -1.94 -5.22 -9.51
C LEU A 222 -1.49 -6.29 -10.49
N ARG A 223 -1.29 -5.88 -11.76
CA ARG A 223 -0.63 -6.65 -12.82
C ARG A 223 0.68 -5.96 -13.19
N ILE A 224 1.80 -6.66 -13.07
CA ILE A 224 3.14 -6.06 -13.17
C ILE A 224 3.97 -6.78 -14.23
N PHE A 225 4.48 -6.02 -15.21
CA PHE A 225 5.47 -6.50 -16.16
C PHE A 225 6.83 -5.91 -15.83
N LEU A 226 7.83 -6.77 -15.64
CA LEU A 226 9.22 -6.40 -15.34
C LEU A 226 10.10 -6.65 -16.55
N GLU A 227 11.03 -5.74 -16.82
CA GLU A 227 12.06 -5.89 -17.84
C GLU A 227 13.41 -5.52 -17.26
N ASP A 228 14.46 -6.30 -17.59
CA ASP A 228 15.84 -5.98 -17.26
C ASP A 228 16.82 -6.81 -18.08
N GLY A 229 18.10 -6.44 -18.04
CA GLY A 229 19.20 -7.13 -18.72
C GLY A 229 20.35 -7.49 -17.79
N SER A 230 21.01 -8.61 -18.07
CA SER A 230 22.08 -9.17 -17.21
C SER A 230 23.35 -8.30 -17.14
N ASN A 231 23.50 -7.31 -18.01
CA ASN A 231 24.59 -6.34 -17.99
C ASN A 231 24.14 -4.97 -17.44
N ASP A 232 23.08 -4.95 -16.62
CA ASP A 232 22.63 -3.72 -15.97
C ASP A 232 23.62 -3.26 -14.87
N LEU A 233 23.37 -2.09 -14.28
CA LEU A 233 24.26 -1.45 -13.31
C LEU A 233 24.50 -2.32 -12.08
N ASN A 234 25.78 -2.35 -11.67
CA ASN A 234 26.20 -2.84 -10.38
C ASN A 234 27.03 -1.74 -9.71
N LEU A 235 26.40 -0.96 -8.82
CA LEU A 235 26.96 0.26 -8.24
C LEU A 235 26.82 0.25 -6.71
N TYR A 236 27.20 1.37 -6.08
CA TYR A 236 27.10 1.57 -4.61
C TYR A 236 25.67 1.38 -4.06
N GLY A 237 24.62 1.61 -4.86
CA GLY A 237 23.23 1.39 -4.47
C GLY A 237 22.80 -0.08 -4.50
N GLY A 238 23.53 -0.92 -5.21
CA GLY A 238 23.27 -2.35 -5.39
C GLY A 238 23.46 -2.81 -6.83
N ASP A 239 23.05 -4.04 -7.07
CA ASP A 239 23.03 -4.70 -8.37
C ASP A 239 21.59 -4.69 -8.91
N TRP A 240 21.33 -3.95 -9.98
CA TRP A 240 19.98 -3.79 -10.56
C TRP A 240 19.42 -5.11 -11.08
N TRP A 241 20.24 -5.88 -11.80
CA TRP A 241 19.85 -7.19 -12.31
C TRP A 241 19.36 -8.14 -11.22
N MET A 242 20.14 -8.27 -10.15
CA MET A 242 19.76 -9.11 -9.02
C MET A 242 18.53 -8.57 -8.28
N ALA A 243 18.42 -7.25 -8.16
CA ALA A 243 17.28 -6.59 -7.49
C ALA A 243 15.96 -6.80 -8.25
N ASN A 244 15.96 -6.67 -9.58
CA ASN A 244 14.79 -6.93 -10.42
C ASN A 244 14.37 -8.40 -10.39
N GLN A 245 15.31 -9.34 -10.40
CA GLN A 245 15.02 -10.77 -10.21
C GLN A 245 14.45 -11.05 -8.82
N SER A 246 15.01 -10.43 -7.76
CA SER A 246 14.48 -10.56 -6.39
C SER A 246 13.06 -10.02 -6.30
N MET A 247 12.77 -8.88 -6.95
CA MET A 247 11.43 -8.31 -7.01
C MET A 247 10.44 -9.24 -7.72
N GLN A 248 10.82 -9.78 -8.88
CA GLN A 248 9.99 -10.73 -9.63
C GLN A 248 9.66 -11.98 -8.79
N ARG A 249 10.68 -12.57 -8.14
CA ARG A 249 10.47 -13.73 -7.26
C ARG A 249 9.55 -13.41 -6.09
N SER A 250 9.58 -12.18 -5.59
CA SER A 250 8.70 -11.73 -4.50
C SER A 250 7.26 -11.56 -4.96
N LEU A 251 7.04 -11.02 -6.15
CA LEU A 251 5.71 -10.92 -6.76
C LEU A 251 5.10 -12.31 -7.00
N VAL A 252 5.88 -13.24 -7.55
CA VAL A 252 5.43 -14.64 -7.73
C VAL A 252 5.11 -15.31 -6.39
N PHE A 253 5.97 -15.12 -5.38
CA PHE A 253 5.75 -15.68 -4.03
C PHE A 253 4.45 -15.19 -3.38
N ALA A 254 4.10 -13.93 -3.61
CA ALA A 254 2.85 -13.33 -3.12
C ALA A 254 1.64 -13.57 -4.05
N GLY A 255 1.84 -14.30 -5.16
CA GLY A 255 0.77 -14.69 -6.07
C GLY A 255 0.23 -13.58 -6.96
N TYR A 256 1.02 -12.53 -7.24
CA TYR A 256 0.63 -11.47 -8.18
C TYR A 256 0.57 -11.97 -9.62
N ASP A 257 -0.32 -11.39 -10.43
CA ASP A 257 -0.30 -11.55 -11.89
C ASP A 257 0.91 -10.77 -12.46
N THR A 258 2.01 -11.48 -12.66
CA THR A 258 3.30 -10.90 -13.07
C THR A 258 3.91 -11.65 -14.25
N LYS A 259 4.54 -10.89 -15.15
CA LYS A 259 5.36 -11.40 -16.26
C LYS A 259 6.68 -10.64 -16.29
N HIS A 260 7.70 -11.22 -16.88
CA HIS A 260 8.98 -10.56 -17.07
C HIS A 260 9.58 -10.90 -18.43
N ALA A 261 10.48 -10.03 -18.90
CA ALA A 261 11.36 -10.26 -20.04
C ALA A 261 12.79 -9.97 -19.59
N TRP A 262 13.62 -10.99 -19.56
CA TRP A 262 15.02 -10.89 -19.22
C TRP A 262 15.87 -10.96 -20.48
N GLY A 263 16.83 -10.03 -20.60
CA GLY A 263 17.77 -9.94 -21.71
C GLY A 263 19.24 -9.91 -21.25
N ASP A 264 20.13 -9.57 -22.17
CA ASP A 264 21.55 -9.32 -21.94
C ASP A 264 21.91 -7.82 -22.03
N GLY A 265 20.90 -6.94 -22.06
CA GLY A 265 21.07 -5.49 -22.12
C GLY A 265 21.72 -4.89 -20.87
N GLY A 266 22.22 -3.66 -21.03
CA GLY A 266 22.66 -2.81 -19.91
C GLY A 266 21.60 -1.77 -19.56
N HIS A 267 21.97 -0.80 -18.69
CA HIS A 267 21.04 0.24 -18.19
C HIS A 267 20.62 1.25 -19.25
N ASN A 268 19.83 0.81 -20.22
CA ASN A 268 19.31 1.65 -21.32
C ASN A 268 17.97 1.12 -21.85
N GLY A 269 17.27 1.94 -22.63
CA GLY A 269 15.93 1.63 -23.12
C GLY A 269 15.86 0.69 -24.33
N LYS A 270 16.96 0.12 -24.83
CA LYS A 270 16.94 -0.64 -26.09
C LYS A 270 16.06 -1.89 -25.98
N HIS A 271 16.36 -2.76 -25.02
CA HIS A 271 15.61 -4.01 -24.80
C HIS A 271 14.15 -3.70 -24.43
N ALA A 272 13.94 -2.71 -23.54
CA ALA A 272 12.59 -2.26 -23.21
C ALA A 272 11.79 -1.81 -24.43
N THR A 273 12.41 -1.11 -25.41
CA THR A 273 11.74 -0.69 -26.65
C THR A 273 11.30 -1.91 -27.48
N GLU A 274 12.14 -2.94 -27.56
CA GLU A 274 11.85 -4.15 -28.34
C GLU A 274 10.65 -4.92 -27.75
N ILE A 275 10.53 -4.99 -26.43
CA ILE A 275 9.50 -5.77 -25.75
C ILE A 275 8.25 -4.96 -25.35
N PHE A 276 8.29 -3.63 -25.39
CA PHE A 276 7.18 -2.78 -24.94
C PHE A 276 5.83 -3.11 -25.60
N PRO A 277 5.76 -3.43 -26.91
CA PRO A 277 4.52 -3.87 -27.53
C PRO A 277 3.91 -5.12 -26.87
N GLU A 278 4.74 -6.14 -26.61
CA GLU A 278 4.31 -7.37 -25.93
C GLU A 278 3.89 -7.10 -24.48
N ALA A 279 4.62 -6.23 -23.79
CA ALA A 279 4.30 -5.84 -22.44
C ALA A 279 2.94 -5.13 -22.35
N MET A 280 2.65 -4.20 -23.27
CA MET A 280 1.36 -3.52 -23.31
C MET A 280 0.22 -4.47 -23.64
N GLU A 281 0.37 -5.34 -24.65
CA GLU A 281 -0.62 -6.37 -24.96
C GLU A 281 -0.91 -7.26 -23.75
N TRP A 282 0.10 -7.69 -23.02
CA TRP A 282 -0.05 -8.53 -21.82
C TRP A 282 -0.67 -7.76 -20.65
N LEU A 283 -0.30 -6.50 -20.42
CA LEU A 283 -0.86 -5.68 -19.35
C LEU A 283 -2.36 -5.42 -19.55
N TRP A 284 -2.81 -5.28 -20.80
CA TRP A 284 -4.21 -5.04 -21.16
C TRP A 284 -5.00 -6.31 -21.49
N LYS A 285 -4.37 -7.51 -21.38
CA LYS A 285 -5.09 -8.78 -21.57
C LYS A 285 -6.33 -8.82 -20.67
N ASP A 286 -7.41 -9.40 -21.18
CA ASP A 286 -8.68 -9.60 -20.47
C ASP A 286 -9.43 -8.30 -20.06
N TRP A 287 -8.92 -7.11 -20.42
CA TRP A 287 -9.68 -5.90 -20.19
C TRP A 287 -11.05 -5.96 -20.92
N PRO A 288 -12.17 -5.53 -20.29
CA PRO A 288 -12.29 -4.71 -19.08
C PRO A 288 -12.40 -5.51 -17.76
N LYS A 289 -12.16 -6.81 -17.75
CA LYS A 289 -12.22 -7.60 -16.52
C LYS A 289 -11.26 -7.05 -15.46
N PRO A 290 -11.74 -6.82 -14.21
CA PRO A 290 -10.88 -6.36 -13.13
C PRO A 290 -9.73 -7.32 -12.82
N ILE A 291 -8.58 -6.75 -12.47
CA ILE A 291 -7.43 -7.52 -12.00
C ILE A 291 -7.71 -8.00 -10.58
N ALA A 292 -7.60 -9.30 -10.36
CA ALA A 292 -7.73 -9.88 -9.03
C ALA A 292 -6.47 -9.64 -8.20
N ALA A 293 -6.62 -9.47 -6.90
CA ALA A 293 -5.49 -9.49 -5.98
C ALA A 293 -4.81 -10.87 -5.97
N GLY A 294 -3.53 -10.89 -5.64
CA GLY A 294 -2.76 -12.13 -5.50
C GLY A 294 -3.26 -13.01 -4.33
N SER A 295 -2.81 -14.25 -4.29
CA SER A 295 -3.22 -15.21 -3.25
C SER A 295 -2.59 -14.95 -1.86
N GLY A 296 -1.60 -14.08 -1.77
CA GLY A 296 -0.81 -13.86 -0.57
C GLY A 296 0.29 -14.90 -0.34
N SER A 297 1.22 -14.56 0.55
CA SER A 297 2.24 -15.49 1.03
C SER A 297 1.61 -16.67 1.78
N PRO A 298 2.32 -17.81 1.93
CA PRO A 298 1.85 -18.92 2.76
C PRO A 298 1.47 -18.48 4.18
N GLN A 299 2.22 -17.54 4.78
CA GLN A 299 1.94 -17.00 6.12
C GLN A 299 0.63 -16.22 6.16
N LEU A 300 0.34 -15.40 5.14
CA LEU A 300 -0.97 -14.73 5.02
C LEU A 300 -2.10 -15.74 4.82
N GLN A 301 -1.87 -16.78 4.02
CA GLN A 301 -2.86 -17.83 3.78
C GLN A 301 -3.18 -18.68 5.03
N GLU A 302 -2.25 -18.79 5.99
CA GLU A 302 -2.50 -19.40 7.30
C GLU A 302 -3.47 -18.57 8.15
N ILE A 303 -3.54 -17.26 7.94
CA ILE A 303 -4.29 -16.30 8.77
C ILE A 303 -5.60 -15.88 8.11
N LEU A 304 -5.56 -15.54 6.81
CA LEU A 304 -6.71 -14.98 6.10
C LEU A 304 -7.65 -16.04 5.56
N VAL A 305 -8.95 -15.80 5.70
CA VAL A 305 -9.99 -16.58 5.04
C VAL A 305 -10.11 -16.06 3.59
N PRO A 306 -9.98 -16.91 2.56
CA PRO A 306 -10.12 -16.47 1.18
C PRO A 306 -11.46 -15.80 0.90
N GLY A 307 -11.43 -14.62 0.28
CA GLY A 307 -12.63 -13.86 -0.07
C GLY A 307 -13.29 -13.09 1.09
N GLU A 308 -12.77 -13.20 2.32
CA GLU A 308 -13.21 -12.35 3.43
C GLU A 308 -12.49 -11.01 3.41
N GLU A 309 -13.27 -9.94 3.32
CA GLU A 309 -12.80 -8.56 3.33
C GLU A 309 -13.11 -7.86 4.66
N TRP A 310 -12.53 -6.69 4.88
CA TRP A 310 -12.88 -5.84 6.00
C TRP A 310 -14.34 -5.39 5.91
N LYS A 311 -15.08 -5.51 7.03
CA LYS A 311 -16.47 -5.05 7.17
C LYS A 311 -16.51 -3.83 8.08
N LEU A 312 -17.17 -2.76 7.64
CA LEU A 312 -17.38 -1.58 8.46
C LEU A 312 -18.37 -1.92 9.59
N VAL A 313 -17.97 -1.69 10.84
CA VAL A 313 -18.78 -1.84 12.05
C VAL A 313 -19.50 -0.54 12.39
N GLY A 314 -18.81 0.59 12.20
CA GLY A 314 -19.37 1.91 12.43
C GLY A 314 -18.39 3.02 12.04
N GLU A 315 -18.93 4.22 11.87
CA GLU A 315 -18.19 5.42 11.48
C GLU A 315 -18.78 6.69 12.13
N GLY A 316 -18.04 7.81 12.03
CA GLY A 316 -18.44 9.09 12.60
C GLY A 316 -18.08 9.23 14.08
N TYR A 317 -17.18 8.38 14.58
CA TYR A 317 -16.57 8.54 15.90
C TYR A 317 -15.59 9.72 15.91
N ALA A 318 -15.25 10.24 17.08
CA ALA A 318 -14.20 11.26 17.18
C ALA A 318 -12.80 10.61 17.12
N PHE A 319 -12.57 9.58 17.92
CA PHE A 319 -11.34 8.78 17.90
C PHE A 319 -11.59 7.46 18.64
N THR A 320 -11.45 6.34 17.92
CA THR A 320 -11.73 5.02 18.48
C THR A 320 -10.49 4.35 19.02
N GLU A 321 -10.62 3.74 20.22
CA GLU A 321 -9.54 3.07 20.94
C GLU A 321 -10.04 1.93 21.81
N GLY A 322 -9.09 1.24 22.49
CA GLY A 322 -9.31 0.26 23.52
C GLY A 322 -10.24 -0.89 23.13
N PRO A 323 -10.09 -1.54 21.98
CA PRO A 323 -10.94 -2.65 21.64
C PRO A 323 -10.63 -3.86 22.54
N ALA A 324 -11.66 -4.47 23.13
CA ALA A 324 -11.58 -5.65 23.97
C ALA A 324 -12.69 -6.64 23.63
N ALA A 325 -12.42 -7.94 23.80
CA ALA A 325 -13.43 -8.98 23.67
C ALA A 325 -13.69 -9.64 25.03
N ASN A 326 -14.97 -9.88 25.36
CA ASN A 326 -15.35 -10.60 26.56
C ASN A 326 -15.31 -12.14 26.35
N ALA A 327 -15.59 -12.91 27.40
CA ALA A 327 -15.62 -14.38 27.35
C ALA A 327 -16.70 -14.96 26.41
N LYS A 328 -17.63 -14.13 25.92
CA LYS A 328 -18.64 -14.51 24.92
C LYS A 328 -18.24 -14.13 23.49
N GLY A 329 -17.07 -13.49 23.33
CA GLY A 329 -16.58 -12.99 22.05
C GLY A 329 -17.20 -11.66 21.61
N GLU A 330 -18.02 -11.00 22.44
CA GLU A 330 -18.56 -9.68 22.14
C GLU A 330 -17.45 -8.63 22.27
N PHE A 331 -17.38 -7.69 21.32
CA PHE A 331 -16.39 -6.62 21.36
C PHE A 331 -16.94 -5.38 22.05
N PHE A 332 -16.01 -4.66 22.68
CA PHE A 332 -16.22 -3.32 23.23
C PHE A 332 -15.11 -2.41 22.74
N PHE A 333 -15.40 -1.14 22.49
CA PHE A 333 -14.39 -0.13 22.15
C PHE A 333 -14.82 1.25 22.64
N ASN A 334 -13.87 2.14 22.85
CA ASN A 334 -14.09 3.51 23.28
C ASN A 334 -14.09 4.49 22.10
N ASP A 335 -14.99 5.47 22.10
CA ASP A 335 -14.83 6.74 21.41
C ASP A 335 -14.25 7.72 22.45
N VAL A 336 -12.93 7.82 22.49
CA VAL A 336 -12.20 8.60 23.51
C VAL A 336 -12.60 10.07 23.47
N GLY A 337 -12.75 10.64 22.25
CA GLY A 337 -13.11 12.03 22.08
C GLY A 337 -14.52 12.39 22.53
N LYS A 338 -15.44 11.42 22.55
CA LYS A 338 -16.82 11.59 23.03
C LYS A 338 -17.07 10.99 24.42
N SER A 339 -16.04 10.41 25.04
CA SER A 339 -16.13 9.74 26.35
C SER A 339 -17.23 8.67 26.39
N LYS A 340 -17.31 7.80 25.36
CA LYS A 340 -18.33 6.77 25.24
C LYS A 340 -17.71 5.40 25.02
N THR A 341 -18.36 4.36 25.55
CA THR A 341 -18.02 2.97 25.20
C THR A 341 -19.15 2.34 24.40
N TYR A 342 -18.78 1.66 23.33
CA TYR A 342 -19.69 0.91 22.48
C TYR A 342 -19.49 -0.59 22.63
N ARG A 343 -20.58 -1.35 22.52
CA ARG A 343 -20.59 -2.80 22.43
C ARG A 343 -20.96 -3.20 21.02
N VAL A 344 -20.21 -4.14 20.46
CA VAL A 344 -20.46 -4.73 19.13
C VAL A 344 -21.05 -6.11 19.31
N ALA A 345 -22.28 -6.29 18.86
CA ALA A 345 -22.95 -7.57 18.88
C ALA A 345 -22.33 -8.55 17.87
N PRO A 346 -22.57 -9.88 17.97
CA PRO A 346 -22.05 -10.87 17.03
C PRO A 346 -22.43 -10.65 15.56
N ASP A 347 -23.52 -9.93 15.30
CA ASP A 347 -23.95 -9.51 13.95
C ASP A 347 -23.16 -8.32 13.39
N GLY A 348 -22.23 -7.75 14.19
CA GLY A 348 -21.40 -6.63 13.81
C GLY A 348 -22.00 -5.25 14.11
N LYS A 349 -23.19 -5.19 14.75
CA LYS A 349 -23.84 -3.92 15.06
C LYS A 349 -23.27 -3.31 16.34
N ALA A 350 -22.74 -2.10 16.23
CA ALA A 350 -22.30 -1.30 17.39
C ALA A 350 -23.48 -0.59 18.04
N THR A 351 -23.54 -0.64 19.37
CA THR A 351 -24.52 0.07 20.21
C THR A 351 -23.80 0.74 21.37
N GLU A 352 -24.24 1.92 21.78
CA GLU A 352 -23.72 2.61 22.96
C GLU A 352 -23.98 1.75 24.20
N TRP A 353 -22.93 1.45 24.97
CA TRP A 353 -22.99 0.72 26.22
C TRP A 353 -22.81 1.64 27.43
N LEU A 354 -21.84 2.57 27.37
CA LEU A 354 -21.68 3.64 28.35
C LEU A 354 -21.83 4.98 27.68
N ALA A 355 -22.74 5.81 28.19
CA ALA A 355 -22.93 7.19 27.74
C ALA A 355 -21.80 8.12 28.24
N ASP A 356 -21.13 7.73 29.32
CA ASP A 356 -19.90 8.36 29.82
C ASP A 356 -18.92 7.27 30.30
N SER A 357 -17.83 7.09 29.56
CA SER A 357 -16.74 6.17 29.89
C SER A 357 -15.71 6.77 30.84
N GLN A 358 -15.94 8.01 31.34
CA GLN A 358 -14.96 8.78 32.12
C GLN A 358 -13.61 8.89 31.36
N LYS A 359 -13.67 9.27 30.07
CA LYS A 359 -12.52 9.36 29.17
C LYS A 359 -11.74 8.04 29.04
N GLY A 360 -12.47 6.92 28.97
CA GLY A 360 -11.88 5.59 28.79
C GLY A 360 -11.01 5.54 27.55
N ASP A 361 -9.81 4.94 27.67
CA ASP A 361 -8.82 4.73 26.62
C ASP A 361 -8.63 3.22 26.39
N GLY A 362 -7.48 2.63 26.68
CA GLY A 362 -7.28 1.20 26.64
C GLY A 362 -8.13 0.45 27.67
N GLN A 363 -8.60 -0.74 27.32
CA GLN A 363 -9.43 -1.56 28.21
C GLN A 363 -9.23 -3.06 27.96
N ASN A 364 -9.53 -3.86 28.99
CA ASN A 364 -9.51 -5.32 28.92
C ASN A 364 -10.49 -5.93 29.94
N PHE A 365 -10.98 -7.13 29.68
CA PHE A 365 -11.83 -7.83 30.62
C PHE A 365 -10.99 -8.50 31.73
N ALA A 366 -11.57 -8.61 32.91
CA ALA A 366 -11.05 -9.36 34.02
C ALA A 366 -11.70 -10.78 34.09
N PRO A 367 -11.10 -11.74 34.82
CA PRO A 367 -11.64 -13.11 34.94
C PRO A 367 -13.07 -13.16 35.49
N ASP A 368 -13.47 -12.21 36.33
CA ASP A 368 -14.81 -12.08 36.90
C ASP A 368 -15.85 -11.44 35.95
N GLY A 369 -15.41 -11.05 34.72
CA GLY A 369 -16.25 -10.47 33.67
C GLY A 369 -16.43 -8.97 33.79
N ARG A 370 -15.78 -8.27 34.70
CA ARG A 370 -15.72 -6.79 34.73
C ARG A 370 -14.80 -6.28 33.63
N LEU A 371 -15.12 -5.10 33.11
CA LEU A 371 -14.29 -4.39 32.16
C LEU A 371 -13.36 -3.43 32.89
N ILE A 372 -12.06 -3.63 32.79
CA ILE A 372 -11.03 -2.76 33.36
C ILE A 372 -10.59 -1.77 32.30
N ALA A 373 -10.57 -0.48 32.61
CA ALA A 373 -10.26 0.59 31.65
C ALA A 373 -9.31 1.62 32.24
N ALA A 374 -8.35 2.08 31.44
CA ALA A 374 -7.58 3.28 31.71
C ALA A 374 -8.45 4.51 31.45
N SER A 375 -8.44 5.46 32.39
CA SER A 375 -9.21 6.71 32.29
C SER A 375 -8.30 7.91 32.12
N GLY A 376 -8.65 8.80 31.21
CA GLY A 376 -8.01 10.10 31.05
C GLY A 376 -8.10 11.00 32.29
N ASP A 377 -8.94 10.63 33.27
CA ASP A 377 -9.07 11.29 34.57
C ASP A 377 -8.09 10.72 35.60
N HIS A 378 -6.96 10.16 35.18
CA HIS A 378 -5.85 9.65 36.00
C HIS A 378 -6.29 8.53 36.96
N ALA A 379 -7.08 7.59 36.46
CA ALA A 379 -7.56 6.44 37.22
C ALA A 379 -7.61 5.17 36.37
N ILE A 380 -7.56 4.02 37.04
CA ILE A 380 -7.94 2.73 36.48
C ILE A 380 -9.32 2.38 37.04
N LEU A 381 -10.26 2.15 36.14
CA LEU A 381 -11.67 1.90 36.46
C LEU A 381 -12.02 0.44 36.22
N SER A 382 -12.90 -0.09 37.06
CA SER A 382 -13.55 -1.39 36.90
C SER A 382 -15.04 -1.17 36.65
N TRP A 383 -15.54 -1.58 35.48
CA TRP A 383 -16.93 -1.46 35.12
C TRP A 383 -17.66 -2.78 35.27
N SER A 384 -18.76 -2.80 36.02
CA SER A 384 -19.68 -3.93 36.08
C SER A 384 -20.42 -4.09 34.73
N GLN A 385 -21.02 -5.25 34.47
CA GLN A 385 -21.87 -5.48 33.33
C GLN A 385 -23.07 -4.52 33.24
N GLY A 386 -23.51 -3.98 34.36
CA GLY A 386 -24.58 -2.98 34.48
C GLY A 386 -24.13 -1.52 34.25
N GLY A 387 -22.85 -1.28 33.95
CA GLY A 387 -22.34 0.07 33.67
C GLY A 387 -22.03 0.90 34.94
N THR A 388 -21.88 0.26 36.09
CA THR A 388 -21.42 0.94 37.32
C THR A 388 -19.91 0.82 37.43
N SER A 389 -19.21 1.93 37.71
CA SER A 389 -17.75 1.95 37.86
C SER A 389 -17.28 2.01 39.29
N GLU A 390 -16.09 1.43 39.50
CA GLU A 390 -15.31 1.49 40.73
C GLU A 390 -13.87 1.85 40.38
N ARG A 391 -13.19 2.66 41.19
CA ARG A 391 -11.76 2.98 41.01
C ARG A 391 -10.91 1.91 41.67
N ILE A 392 -9.99 1.32 40.86
CA ILE A 392 -9.02 0.34 41.34
C ILE A 392 -7.70 1.01 41.73
N ALA A 393 -7.22 1.95 40.89
CA ALA A 393 -6.01 2.73 41.09
C ALA A 393 -6.18 4.15 40.58
N GLN A 394 -5.33 5.08 41.06
CA GLN A 394 -5.38 6.50 40.67
C GLN A 394 -4.02 7.18 40.81
N GLY A 395 -3.91 8.39 40.23
CA GLY A 395 -2.71 9.22 40.36
C GLY A 395 -1.81 9.19 39.13
N PHE A 396 -2.13 8.39 38.11
CA PHE A 396 -1.44 8.35 36.83
C PHE A 396 -2.41 8.22 35.63
N ARG A 397 -2.01 8.66 34.47
CA ARG A 397 -2.78 8.54 33.24
C ARG A 397 -2.32 7.31 32.47
N GLY A 398 -3.03 6.21 32.64
CA GLY A 398 -2.81 5.01 31.84
C GLY A 398 -3.19 5.22 30.37
N ASN A 399 -2.59 4.40 29.48
CA ASN A 399 -2.94 4.35 28.05
C ASN A 399 -3.57 2.98 27.72
N ASP A 400 -2.81 1.89 27.62
CA ASP A 400 -3.37 0.56 27.32
C ASP A 400 -3.21 -0.40 28.50
N ILE A 401 -4.01 -1.47 28.50
CA ILE A 401 -4.20 -2.38 29.64
C ILE A 401 -4.24 -3.83 29.18
N VAL A 402 -3.62 -4.71 29.97
CA VAL A 402 -3.86 -6.16 29.92
C VAL A 402 -4.12 -6.72 31.31
N VAL A 403 -5.06 -7.68 31.42
CA VAL A 403 -5.38 -8.38 32.64
C VAL A 403 -5.08 -9.86 32.48
N ASN A 404 -4.33 -10.47 33.43
CA ASN A 404 -4.02 -11.89 33.37
C ASN A 404 -5.13 -12.75 34.03
N ALA A 405 -5.01 -14.06 33.91
CA ALA A 405 -5.98 -15.02 34.49
C ALA A 405 -6.12 -14.97 36.01
N GLU A 406 -5.15 -14.40 36.73
CA GLU A 406 -5.18 -14.23 38.18
C GLU A 406 -5.79 -12.88 38.58
N GLY A 407 -6.16 -12.01 37.62
CA GLY A 407 -6.70 -10.68 37.86
C GLY A 407 -5.64 -9.60 38.10
N ARG A 408 -4.35 -9.88 37.88
CA ARG A 408 -3.30 -8.86 37.83
C ARG A 408 -3.42 -8.00 36.58
N ILE A 409 -3.24 -6.71 36.74
CA ILE A 409 -3.38 -5.71 35.67
C ILE A 409 -2.00 -5.13 35.39
N PHE A 410 -1.60 -5.11 34.11
CA PHE A 410 -0.47 -4.33 33.64
C PHE A 410 -0.97 -3.15 32.82
N VAL A 411 -0.41 -1.95 33.08
CA VAL A 411 -0.83 -0.69 32.44
C VAL A 411 0.38 0.07 31.93
N THR A 412 0.29 0.63 30.74
CA THR A 412 1.28 1.58 30.23
C THR A 412 0.92 3.00 30.63
N GLU A 413 1.90 3.76 31.13
CA GLU A 413 1.83 5.21 31.37
C GLU A 413 2.85 5.90 30.44
N PRO A 414 2.45 6.36 29.24
CA PRO A 414 3.34 7.12 28.37
C PRO A 414 3.58 8.53 28.91
N ASP A 415 4.78 9.07 28.66
CA ASP A 415 5.01 10.50 28.88
C ASP A 415 4.46 11.32 27.72
N TRP A 416 3.29 11.86 27.90
CA TRP A 416 2.62 12.72 26.93
C TRP A 416 3.38 14.04 26.68
N GLY A 417 4.14 14.51 27.67
CA GLY A 417 4.94 15.73 27.58
C GLY A 417 6.30 15.53 26.91
N GLY A 418 6.77 14.28 26.80
CA GLY A 418 8.08 13.96 26.20
C GLY A 418 9.28 14.39 27.07
N THR A 419 9.08 14.64 28.35
CA THR A 419 10.08 15.15 29.31
C THR A 419 10.60 14.10 30.28
N SER A 420 9.87 13.01 30.46
CA SER A 420 10.17 11.92 31.39
C SER A 420 10.08 10.57 30.68
N PRO A 421 10.75 9.52 31.14
CA PRO A 421 10.57 8.20 30.59
C PRO A 421 9.15 7.66 30.90
N SER A 422 8.57 6.93 29.96
CA SER A 422 7.33 6.20 30.16
C SER A 422 7.49 5.13 31.26
N LYS A 423 6.38 4.73 31.88
CA LYS A 423 6.33 3.73 32.93
C LYS A 423 5.43 2.56 32.56
N ILE A 424 5.67 1.43 33.23
CA ILE A 424 4.79 0.26 33.22
C ILE A 424 4.39 0.00 34.66
N HIS A 425 3.10 -0.09 34.90
CA HIS A 425 2.51 -0.40 36.20
C HIS A 425 2.09 -1.86 36.27
N SER A 426 2.22 -2.48 37.46
CA SER A 426 1.64 -3.77 37.82
C SER A 426 0.73 -3.57 39.02
N ILE A 427 -0.57 -3.78 38.82
CA ILE A 427 -1.58 -3.64 39.86
C ILE A 427 -1.99 -5.05 40.31
N SER A 428 -1.81 -5.38 41.60
CA SER A 428 -2.19 -6.68 42.13
C SER A 428 -3.72 -6.88 42.14
N PRO A 429 -4.22 -8.11 42.26
CA PRO A 429 -5.66 -8.36 42.41
C PRO A 429 -6.30 -7.67 43.63
N THR A 430 -5.47 -7.27 44.62
CA THR A 430 -5.90 -6.52 45.79
C THR A 430 -5.81 -5.00 45.64
N GLY A 431 -5.40 -4.51 44.43
CA GLY A 431 -5.33 -3.07 44.10
C GLY A 431 -4.01 -2.40 44.49
N GLU A 432 -2.96 -3.14 44.86
CA GLU A 432 -1.63 -2.56 45.14
C GLU A 432 -0.94 -2.25 43.78
N ASP A 433 -0.63 -0.97 43.53
CA ASP A 433 0.06 -0.49 42.33
C ASP A 433 1.57 -0.38 42.57
N ARG A 434 2.36 -0.88 41.61
CA ARG A 434 3.83 -0.78 41.55
C ARG A 434 4.30 -0.43 40.16
N ILE A 435 5.24 0.51 40.06
CA ILE A 435 5.99 0.74 38.82
C ILE A 435 7.01 -0.40 38.66
N VAL A 436 6.88 -1.19 37.60
CA VAL A 436 7.71 -2.38 37.35
C VAL A 436 8.73 -2.20 36.24
N ASP A 437 8.61 -1.16 35.41
CA ASP A 437 9.63 -0.73 34.46
C ASP A 437 9.49 0.74 34.09
N THR A 438 10.61 1.32 33.63
CA THR A 438 10.70 2.67 33.07
C THR A 438 11.67 2.69 31.89
N GLY A 439 11.67 3.78 31.10
CA GLY A 439 12.74 4.04 30.11
C GLY A 439 12.38 3.77 28.67
N LEU A 440 11.14 3.40 28.35
CA LEU A 440 10.62 3.43 26.98
C LEU A 440 10.42 4.89 26.57
N LYS A 441 10.54 5.18 25.26
CA LYS A 441 10.29 6.54 24.74
C LYS A 441 8.82 6.93 24.84
N PHE A 442 7.92 5.98 24.48
CA PHE A 442 6.48 6.16 24.57
C PHE A 442 5.82 4.78 24.65
N SER A 443 5.66 4.27 25.89
CA SER A 443 4.96 3.00 26.11
C SER A 443 3.48 3.13 25.74
N ASN A 444 2.99 2.24 24.85
CA ASN A 444 1.63 2.29 24.34
C ASN A 444 0.98 0.91 24.50
N GLY A 445 0.63 0.23 23.42
CA GLY A 445 -0.01 -1.07 23.47
C GLY A 445 0.70 -2.07 24.36
N ILE A 446 -0.07 -2.89 25.08
CA ILE A 446 0.42 -3.88 26.00
C ILE A 446 -0.39 -5.17 25.90
N CYS A 447 0.28 -6.33 25.87
CA CYS A 447 -0.40 -7.63 25.94
C CYS A 447 0.52 -8.71 26.50
N LEU A 448 -0.08 -9.82 26.94
CA LEU A 448 0.62 -11.01 27.42
C LEU A 448 0.70 -12.07 26.32
N SER A 449 1.76 -12.89 26.35
CA SER A 449 1.81 -14.13 25.58
C SER A 449 0.63 -15.05 25.93
N PRO A 450 0.26 -16.03 25.09
CA PRO A 450 -0.85 -16.94 25.39
C PRO A 450 -0.67 -17.72 26.70
N ASP A 451 0.57 -18.08 27.05
CA ASP A 451 0.95 -18.75 28.30
C ASP A 451 1.16 -17.79 29.48
N GLN A 452 1.03 -16.47 29.23
CA GLN A 452 1.14 -15.38 30.21
C GLN A 452 2.50 -15.27 30.91
N GLN A 453 3.54 -15.89 30.33
CA GLN A 453 4.89 -15.83 30.89
C GLN A 453 5.69 -14.63 30.36
N LEU A 454 5.24 -14.03 29.23
CA LEU A 454 5.87 -12.87 28.63
C LEU A 454 4.89 -11.71 28.54
N LEU A 455 5.37 -10.52 28.86
CA LEU A 455 4.67 -9.26 28.63
C LEU A 455 5.31 -8.54 27.43
N TYR A 456 4.49 -8.08 26.50
CA TYR A 456 4.91 -7.30 25.35
C TYR A 456 4.42 -5.87 25.48
N VAL A 457 5.31 -4.89 25.18
CA VAL A 457 4.99 -3.46 25.27
C VAL A 457 5.50 -2.75 24.01
N ALA A 458 4.59 -2.08 23.32
CA ALA A 458 4.91 -1.24 22.17
C ALA A 458 5.60 0.07 22.61
N ASP A 459 6.64 0.47 21.87
CA ASP A 459 7.26 1.77 22.02
C ASP A 459 6.99 2.60 20.74
N SER A 460 5.93 3.41 20.76
CA SER A 460 5.39 4.08 19.56
C SER A 460 6.39 4.97 18.84
N ARG A 461 7.36 5.56 19.57
CA ARG A 461 8.37 6.46 19.02
C ARG A 461 9.67 5.75 18.59
N THR A 462 9.56 4.44 18.35
CA THR A 462 10.63 3.60 17.82
C THR A 462 10.06 2.58 16.81
N HIS A 463 10.87 1.64 16.39
CA HIS A 463 10.41 0.46 15.62
C HIS A 463 10.39 -0.82 16.46
N TRP A 464 10.39 -0.70 17.81
CA TRP A 464 10.50 -1.86 18.69
C TRP A 464 9.21 -2.12 19.48
N VAL A 465 8.90 -3.42 19.61
CA VAL A 465 8.11 -3.92 20.75
C VAL A 465 9.05 -4.63 21.69
N TRP A 466 8.96 -4.26 22.96
CA TRP A 466 9.76 -4.83 24.05
C TRP A 466 9.10 -6.08 24.59
N SER A 467 9.91 -7.05 25.05
CA SER A 467 9.47 -8.25 25.75
C SER A 467 10.09 -8.28 27.14
N TYR A 468 9.32 -8.78 28.09
CA TYR A 468 9.70 -8.99 29.49
C TYR A 468 9.25 -10.37 29.93
N SER A 469 9.99 -11.01 30.84
CA SER A 469 9.48 -12.14 31.62
C SER A 469 8.62 -11.61 32.77
N VAL A 470 7.48 -12.26 33.01
CA VAL A 470 6.56 -11.93 34.09
C VAL A 470 6.89 -12.84 35.28
N GLU A 471 7.31 -12.25 36.38
CA GLU A 471 7.57 -13.00 37.61
C GLU A 471 6.28 -13.26 38.42
N THR A 472 6.28 -14.23 39.28
CA THR A 472 5.09 -14.65 40.06
C THR A 472 4.53 -13.55 40.96
N ASP A 473 5.37 -12.62 41.42
CA ASP A 473 4.94 -11.45 42.22
C ASP A 473 4.45 -10.28 41.33
N GLY A 474 4.53 -10.42 39.99
CA GLY A 474 4.14 -9.42 39.04
C GLY A 474 5.22 -8.37 38.71
N THR A 475 6.45 -8.58 39.18
CA THR A 475 7.62 -7.83 38.70
C THR A 475 8.04 -8.30 37.30
N LEU A 476 8.83 -7.50 36.61
CA LEU A 476 9.30 -7.79 35.26
C LEU A 476 10.82 -8.01 35.26
N SER A 477 11.26 -9.02 34.51
CA SER A 477 12.68 -9.32 34.32
C SER A 477 13.01 -9.50 32.82
N ASN A 478 14.27 -9.74 32.50
CA ASN A 478 14.74 -10.08 31.15
C ASN A 478 14.26 -9.11 30.04
N LYS A 479 14.20 -7.80 30.34
CA LYS A 479 13.82 -6.74 29.38
C LYS A 479 14.65 -6.80 28.11
N GLN A 480 13.97 -6.89 26.95
CA GLN A 480 14.62 -7.00 25.66
C GLN A 480 13.85 -6.30 24.56
N ARG A 481 14.55 -5.60 23.63
CA ARG A 481 14.01 -5.23 22.32
C ARG A 481 13.81 -6.50 21.53
N TYR A 482 12.57 -6.85 21.24
CA TYR A 482 12.29 -8.19 20.72
C TYR A 482 11.71 -8.18 19.32
N TYR A 483 10.58 -7.50 19.10
CA TYR A 483 9.98 -7.41 17.78
C TYR A 483 10.49 -6.17 17.05
N HIS A 484 11.04 -6.39 15.84
CA HIS A 484 11.52 -5.32 14.98
C HIS A 484 10.48 -5.04 13.89
N LEU A 485 9.74 -3.93 14.03
CA LEU A 485 8.67 -3.54 13.12
C LEU A 485 9.20 -2.79 11.88
N HIS A 486 8.47 -2.89 10.78
CA HIS A 486 8.71 -2.03 9.62
C HIS A 486 8.24 -0.61 9.90
N VAL A 487 8.97 0.36 9.34
CA VAL A 487 8.68 1.79 9.41
C VAL A 487 8.45 2.27 7.97
N PRO A 488 7.38 3.04 7.68
CA PRO A 488 7.20 3.60 6.35
C PRO A 488 8.22 4.70 6.06
N ASP A 489 8.60 4.90 4.80
CA ASP A 489 9.54 5.93 4.37
C ASP A 489 9.10 7.37 4.75
N THR A 490 7.83 7.54 5.05
CA THR A 490 7.21 8.82 5.41
C THR A 490 7.22 9.14 6.90
N ALA A 491 7.86 8.31 7.74
CA ALA A 491 7.89 8.49 9.19
C ALA A 491 9.22 8.03 9.80
N ASP A 492 9.54 8.53 10.98
CA ASP A 492 10.75 8.19 11.74
C ASP A 492 10.55 7.02 12.71
N ASP A 493 9.31 6.56 12.89
CA ASP A 493 8.93 5.49 13.79
C ASP A 493 7.80 4.62 13.21
N SER A 494 7.56 3.46 13.84
CA SER A 494 6.49 2.54 13.43
C SER A 494 5.09 3.03 13.82
N GLY A 495 4.99 3.97 14.76
CA GLY A 495 3.74 4.33 15.42
C GLY A 495 3.05 3.12 16.04
N ALA A 496 3.84 2.17 16.60
CA ALA A 496 3.28 0.98 17.23
C ALA A 496 2.34 1.37 18.36
N ASP A 497 1.10 0.88 18.29
CA ASP A 497 0.00 1.26 19.15
C ASP A 497 -0.59 0.00 19.79
N GLY A 498 -1.88 -0.17 19.86
CA GLY A 498 -2.49 -1.33 20.52
C GLY A 498 -2.13 -2.68 19.89
N MET A 499 -2.12 -3.74 20.67
CA MET A 499 -1.67 -5.09 20.27
C MET A 499 -2.48 -6.20 20.94
N ARG A 500 -2.57 -7.35 20.24
CA ARG A 500 -3.14 -8.61 20.79
C ARG A 500 -2.39 -9.82 20.24
N VAL A 501 -2.55 -10.96 20.91
CA VAL A 501 -1.97 -12.25 20.49
C VAL A 501 -3.06 -13.24 20.10
N ASP A 502 -2.74 -14.12 19.13
CA ASP A 502 -3.54 -15.31 18.87
C ASP A 502 -3.06 -16.54 19.68
N ARG A 503 -3.79 -17.65 19.62
CA ARG A 503 -3.44 -18.88 20.35
C ARG A 503 -2.11 -19.50 19.92
N ASP A 504 -1.67 -19.23 18.69
CA ASP A 504 -0.41 -19.72 18.16
C ASP A 504 0.76 -18.82 18.57
N GLY A 505 0.52 -17.75 19.34
CA GLY A 505 1.54 -16.81 19.82
C GLY A 505 1.96 -15.76 18.80
N ARG A 506 1.21 -15.57 17.70
CA ARG A 506 1.46 -14.44 16.79
C ARG A 506 1.00 -13.14 17.43
N LEU A 507 1.84 -12.12 17.37
CA LEU A 507 1.54 -10.77 17.88
C LEU A 507 1.02 -9.88 16.74
N TYR A 508 -0.14 -9.30 16.93
CA TYR A 508 -0.80 -8.34 16.02
C TYR A 508 -0.58 -6.94 16.57
N VAL A 509 0.12 -6.10 15.84
CA VAL A 509 0.48 -4.73 16.27
C VAL A 509 -0.12 -3.71 15.32
N ALA A 510 -0.93 -2.80 15.83
CA ALA A 510 -1.39 -1.62 15.09
C ALA A 510 -0.19 -0.70 14.82
N THR A 511 0.00 -0.28 13.57
CA THR A 511 1.13 0.56 13.14
C THR A 511 0.75 1.52 12.02
N ARG A 512 1.66 2.43 11.65
CA ARG A 512 1.48 3.33 10.49
C ARG A 512 1.33 2.58 9.15
N MET A 513 1.80 1.34 9.06
CA MET A 513 1.69 0.52 7.86
C MET A 513 0.47 -0.43 7.85
N GLY A 514 -0.44 -0.28 8.80
CA GLY A 514 -1.51 -1.22 9.08
C GLY A 514 -1.14 -2.16 10.22
N ILE A 515 -1.76 -3.33 10.27
CA ILE A 515 -1.54 -4.32 11.34
C ILE A 515 -0.36 -5.21 10.95
N GLN A 516 0.77 -5.05 11.63
CA GLN A 516 1.93 -5.93 11.48
C GLN A 516 1.76 -7.16 12.35
N ILE A 517 1.86 -8.34 11.74
CA ILE A 517 1.74 -9.63 12.44
C ILE A 517 3.12 -10.24 12.54
N CYS A 518 3.53 -10.49 13.78
CA CYS A 518 4.83 -11.04 14.11
C CYS A 518 4.71 -12.50 14.56
N ASP A 519 5.70 -13.31 14.22
CA ASP A 519 5.84 -14.65 14.77
C ASP A 519 6.45 -14.63 16.19
N GLN A 520 6.44 -15.77 16.87
CA GLN A 520 6.99 -15.91 18.22
C GLN A 520 8.51 -15.62 18.30
N ALA A 521 9.23 -15.69 17.18
CA ALA A 521 10.66 -15.39 17.10
C ALA A 521 10.95 -13.88 16.90
N GLY A 522 9.95 -13.02 16.94
CA GLY A 522 10.10 -11.57 16.86
C GLY A 522 10.13 -10.99 15.44
N ARG A 523 9.74 -11.76 14.40
CA ARG A 523 9.85 -11.36 12.99
C ARG A 523 8.48 -10.97 12.44
N VAL A 524 8.38 -9.83 11.78
CA VAL A 524 7.17 -9.46 11.00
C VAL A 524 7.04 -10.40 9.81
N THR A 525 5.97 -11.17 9.76
CA THR A 525 5.68 -12.14 8.70
C THR A 525 4.56 -11.67 7.78
N CYS A 526 3.62 -10.88 8.30
CA CYS A 526 2.47 -10.37 7.54
C CYS A 526 2.19 -8.91 7.89
N ILE A 527 1.57 -8.19 6.95
CA ILE A 527 1.07 -6.82 7.15
C ILE A 527 -0.31 -6.73 6.52
N LEU A 528 -1.32 -6.39 7.32
CA LEU A 528 -2.69 -6.20 6.87
C LEU A 528 -3.02 -4.70 6.80
N PRO A 529 -3.14 -4.11 5.60
CA PRO A 529 -3.64 -2.75 5.46
C PRO A 529 -5.10 -2.65 5.94
N THR A 530 -5.46 -1.51 6.51
CA THR A 530 -6.85 -1.19 6.85
C THR A 530 -7.49 -0.33 5.75
N PRO A 531 -8.82 -0.36 5.57
CA PRO A 531 -9.49 0.31 4.45
C PRO A 531 -9.27 1.83 4.38
N ASN A 532 -9.11 2.50 5.54
CA ASN A 532 -8.85 3.94 5.60
C ASN A 532 -7.38 4.31 5.87
N GLY A 533 -6.47 3.32 5.87
CA GLY A 533 -5.03 3.51 6.11
C GLY A 533 -4.66 3.94 7.53
N ARG A 534 -5.57 3.77 8.51
CA ARG A 534 -5.35 4.10 9.92
C ARG A 534 -5.68 2.90 10.78
N VAL A 535 -4.93 2.70 11.85
CA VAL A 535 -5.26 1.77 12.92
C VAL A 535 -4.57 2.23 14.19
N SER A 536 -5.33 2.28 15.28
CA SER A 536 -4.84 2.62 16.61
C SER A 536 -4.73 1.37 17.49
N ASN A 537 -5.69 0.43 17.41
CA ASN A 537 -5.68 -0.73 18.28
C ASN A 537 -6.43 -1.91 17.63
N VAL A 538 -6.24 -3.11 18.16
CA VAL A 538 -6.86 -4.34 17.67
C VAL A 538 -7.38 -5.21 18.81
N ALA A 539 -8.42 -6.00 18.53
CA ALA A 539 -8.89 -7.07 19.41
C ALA A 539 -9.24 -8.32 18.60
N LEU A 540 -8.99 -9.48 19.17
CA LEU A 540 -9.42 -10.76 18.62
C LEU A 540 -10.60 -11.30 19.46
N GLY A 541 -11.69 -11.71 18.80
CA GLY A 541 -12.92 -12.15 19.44
C GLY A 541 -13.90 -12.72 18.43
N GLY A 542 -15.17 -12.32 18.51
CA GLY A 542 -16.27 -12.85 17.70
C GLY A 542 -16.82 -14.15 18.27
N LYS A 543 -17.95 -14.62 17.73
CA LYS A 543 -18.67 -15.81 18.21
C LYS A 543 -17.78 -17.05 18.35
N ASP A 544 -16.88 -17.25 17.40
CA ASP A 544 -15.97 -18.39 17.34
C ASP A 544 -14.52 -18.01 17.71
N PHE A 545 -14.31 -16.78 18.25
CA PHE A 545 -13.00 -16.20 18.60
C PHE A 545 -12.03 -16.10 17.43
N ASP A 546 -12.54 -15.97 16.21
CA ASP A 546 -11.79 -15.92 14.94
C ASP A 546 -12.00 -14.60 14.18
N THR A 547 -12.42 -13.58 14.85
CA THR A 547 -12.66 -12.27 14.25
C THR A 547 -11.69 -11.24 14.81
N LEU A 548 -11.03 -10.51 13.92
CA LEU A 548 -10.19 -9.35 14.23
C LEU A 548 -11.06 -8.10 14.12
N LEU A 549 -11.11 -7.31 15.19
CA LEU A 549 -11.67 -5.97 15.19
C LEU A 549 -10.54 -4.95 15.27
N ALA A 550 -10.62 -3.88 14.47
CA ALA A 550 -9.63 -2.81 14.41
C ALA A 550 -10.30 -1.46 14.60
N THR A 551 -9.79 -0.66 15.53
CA THR A 551 -10.13 0.75 15.71
C THR A 551 -9.26 1.58 14.77
N CYS A 552 -9.88 2.44 13.96
CA CYS A 552 -9.25 3.08 12.80
C CYS A 552 -9.58 4.59 12.72
N GLY A 553 -9.33 5.32 13.81
CA GLY A 553 -9.64 6.75 13.93
C GLY A 553 -11.13 7.00 14.10
N ASP A 554 -11.80 7.55 13.09
CA ASP A 554 -13.25 7.82 13.07
C ASP A 554 -14.10 6.60 12.69
N LYS A 555 -13.47 5.43 12.46
CA LYS A 555 -14.13 4.19 11.99
C LYS A 555 -13.67 2.97 12.78
N VAL A 556 -14.51 1.94 12.74
CA VAL A 556 -14.18 0.62 13.28
C VAL A 556 -14.49 -0.42 12.21
N TYR A 557 -13.56 -1.35 12.00
CA TYR A 557 -13.72 -2.45 11.06
C TYR A 557 -13.55 -3.79 11.74
N MET A 558 -14.12 -4.85 11.15
CA MET A 558 -13.88 -6.22 11.56
C MET A 558 -13.63 -7.12 10.37
N ARG A 559 -12.90 -8.22 10.59
CA ARG A 559 -12.59 -9.21 9.57
C ARG A 559 -12.48 -10.60 10.18
N LYS A 560 -13.09 -11.60 9.55
CA LYS A 560 -12.95 -12.99 9.97
C LYS A 560 -11.59 -13.56 9.54
N LEU A 561 -10.97 -14.32 10.43
CA LEU A 561 -9.67 -14.96 10.24
C LEU A 561 -9.78 -16.49 10.41
N LYS A 562 -8.72 -17.20 10.08
CA LYS A 562 -8.57 -18.66 10.36
C LYS A 562 -8.04 -18.94 11.77
N VAL A 563 -7.44 -17.97 12.41
CA VAL A 563 -6.79 -18.06 13.72
C VAL A 563 -7.77 -17.80 14.85
N LYS A 564 -7.41 -18.18 16.06
CA LYS A 564 -8.25 -18.01 17.26
C LYS A 564 -7.59 -17.07 18.28
N ALA A 565 -8.40 -16.25 18.93
CA ALA A 565 -7.97 -15.36 20.00
C ALA A 565 -7.38 -16.11 21.21
N ALA A 566 -6.30 -15.58 21.80
CA ALA A 566 -5.91 -15.86 23.17
C ALA A 566 -6.41 -14.71 24.06
N LEU A 567 -7.40 -14.97 24.90
CA LEU A 567 -7.94 -13.97 25.84
C LEU A 567 -7.15 -14.06 27.14
N ASN A 568 -6.35 -13.05 27.46
CA ASN A 568 -5.37 -13.09 28.56
C ASN A 568 -5.99 -13.24 29.95
N PHE A 569 -7.25 -12.85 30.14
CA PHE A 569 -8.00 -13.06 31.42
C PHE A 569 -8.57 -14.47 31.56
N LEU A 570 -8.44 -15.34 30.57
CA LEU A 570 -8.74 -16.78 30.65
C LEU A 570 -7.49 -17.59 31.01
N PRO A 571 -7.64 -18.87 31.41
CA PRO A 571 -6.49 -19.71 31.72
C PRO A 571 -5.42 -19.71 30.63
N PRO A 572 -4.12 -19.73 31.01
CA PRO A 572 -3.01 -19.73 30.06
C PRO A 572 -3.09 -20.87 29.05
N ILE A 573 -2.65 -20.61 27.85
CA ILE A 573 -2.59 -21.57 26.74
C ILE A 573 -1.14 -21.71 26.33
N LEU A 574 -0.58 -22.92 26.34
CA LEU A 574 0.75 -23.18 25.78
C LEU A 574 0.68 -23.08 24.26
N PRO A 575 1.33 -22.08 23.63
CA PRO A 575 1.36 -22.00 22.18
C PRO A 575 2.24 -23.12 21.59
N PRO A 576 2.07 -23.46 20.29
CA PRO A 576 3.00 -24.37 19.63
C PRO A 576 4.42 -23.80 19.61
N ALA A 577 5.41 -24.64 19.56
CA ALA A 577 6.80 -24.19 19.44
C ALA A 577 6.99 -23.32 18.17
N PRO A 578 7.81 -22.26 18.22
CA PRO A 578 8.04 -21.40 17.05
C PRO A 578 8.65 -22.19 15.90
N LYS A 579 8.16 -21.94 14.70
CA LYS A 579 8.75 -22.49 13.46
C LYS A 579 10.02 -21.66 13.15
N LEU A 580 11.17 -22.32 13.08
CA LEU A 580 12.47 -21.73 12.74
C LEU A 580 12.65 -21.56 11.23
#